data_fe431f6f1a32eaaa773f608d9dd79864
#
_entry.id   fe431f6f1a32eaaa773f608d9dd79864
#
_cell.length_a   1.000
_cell.length_b   1.000
_cell.length_c   1.000
_cell.angle_alpha   90.00
_cell.angle_beta   90.00
_cell.angle_gamma   90.00
#
_symmetry.space_group_name_H-M   'P 1'
#
loop_
_entity.id
_entity.type
_entity.pdbx_description
1 polymer ?
#
loop_
_entity_poly.entity_id
_entity_poly.type
_entity_poly.pdbx_seq_one_letter_code
_entity_poly.pdbx_strand_id
1 'polypeptide(L)'
;LCPVGALTSKPYAFEARPWELKKTESIDVLDAVGSNIRVDTYNWEVKRILPRLNNEINEEWISDKTRYSCDGLLKQRLDTPYIKKNNKLVKCSWDEAIKLIVEKIQKTQPDKIAGHVGDLISLENALGFKRLFKLFNSGNLEFREKRIYINPEDKINYIFNSTIKGIESSDLILLIGTNPRHEATMLNARIRKIFAQKGTPIFSIGNPGDLTYDYKIIGEKTDDIEDLINKKNKFSEKFLSSKKPIIIIGESALEMKSGKYIFEEMKDFLKKNKFINKEWNALNVLAQNASTVGLIDLNIFPNEKSDFSFFDKIEKNEYEILYLLGSDNLNIKKNNEFIIYQGSHGDKGAEIADVILPSAAY
;
A
#
# COMPACT_ATOMS: atom_id res chain seq x y z
N LEU A 1 5.30 17.13 -22.65
CA LEU A 1 4.18 17.05 -23.59
C LEU A 1 4.16 18.20 -24.63
N CYS A 2 5.26 18.91 -24.76
CA CYS A 2 5.40 19.93 -25.78
C CYS A 2 5.82 19.26 -27.11
N PRO A 3 5.00 19.32 -28.18
CA PRO A 3 5.28 18.63 -29.43
C PRO A 3 6.49 19.19 -30.18
N VAL A 4 6.86 20.44 -29.89
CA VAL A 4 8.00 21.13 -30.52
C VAL A 4 9.31 21.04 -29.69
N GLY A 5 9.28 20.35 -28.56
CA GLY A 5 10.46 20.14 -27.72
C GLY A 5 10.97 21.37 -26.96
N ALA A 6 10.15 22.43 -26.83
CA ALA A 6 10.50 23.61 -26.02
C ALA A 6 10.47 23.30 -24.51
N LEU A 7 9.61 22.38 -24.09
CA LEU A 7 9.51 21.84 -22.72
C LEU A 7 9.86 20.35 -22.76
N THR A 8 10.92 19.97 -22.06
CA THR A 8 11.39 18.58 -21.98
C THR A 8 11.40 18.10 -20.53
N SER A 9 11.39 16.78 -20.34
CA SER A 9 11.60 16.19 -19.02
C SER A 9 13.08 16.37 -18.64
N LYS A 10 13.38 17.20 -17.64
CA LYS A 10 14.74 17.50 -17.21
C LYS A 10 15.58 16.24 -16.90
N PRO A 11 15.08 15.22 -16.19
CA PRO A 11 15.85 14.01 -15.91
C PRO A 11 16.19 13.16 -17.14
N TYR A 12 15.40 13.29 -18.23
CA TYR A 12 15.59 12.50 -19.44
C TYR A 12 16.24 13.29 -20.59
N ALA A 13 16.27 14.64 -20.50
CA ALA A 13 16.80 15.47 -21.57
C ALA A 13 18.27 15.13 -21.86
N PHE A 14 18.55 14.80 -23.15
CA PHE A 14 19.88 14.44 -23.66
C PHE A 14 20.47 13.11 -23.16
N GLU A 15 19.70 12.28 -22.44
CA GLU A 15 20.17 11.00 -21.91
C GLU A 15 20.22 9.86 -22.95
N ALA A 16 19.22 9.78 -23.82
CA ALA A 16 19.16 8.77 -24.88
C ALA A 16 18.21 9.19 -26.00
N ARG A 17 18.36 8.55 -27.17
CA ARG A 17 17.41 8.70 -28.28
C ARG A 17 16.27 7.68 -28.16
N PRO A 18 15.03 7.99 -28.60
CA PRO A 18 13.89 7.09 -28.46
C PRO A 18 14.06 5.71 -29.11
N TRP A 19 14.89 5.60 -30.15
CA TRP A 19 15.17 4.34 -30.85
C TRP A 19 16.25 3.49 -30.18
N GLU A 20 17.04 4.06 -29.27
CA GLU A 20 18.04 3.34 -28.48
C GLU A 20 17.44 2.64 -27.27
N LEU A 21 16.22 3.03 -26.89
CA LEU A 21 15.59 2.56 -25.68
C LEU A 21 14.95 1.16 -25.87
N LYS A 22 15.25 0.26 -24.94
CA LYS A 22 14.50 -0.96 -24.76
C LYS A 22 13.22 -0.64 -23.97
N LYS A 23 12.07 -0.99 -24.52
CA LYS A 23 10.75 -0.71 -23.95
C LYS A 23 10.19 -1.97 -23.29
N THR A 24 9.86 -1.90 -22.01
CA THR A 24 9.27 -3.00 -21.25
C THR A 24 7.94 -2.53 -20.64
N GLU A 25 6.88 -3.29 -20.90
CA GLU A 25 5.59 -3.04 -20.28
C GLU A 25 5.58 -3.55 -18.83
N SER A 26 5.01 -2.76 -17.93
CA SER A 26 4.93 -3.07 -16.51
C SER A 26 3.72 -2.42 -15.86
N ILE A 27 3.64 -2.52 -14.55
CA ILE A 27 2.60 -1.92 -13.69
C ILE A 27 3.31 -1.13 -12.61
N ASP A 28 2.76 0.05 -12.27
CA ASP A 28 3.22 0.86 -11.16
C ASP A 28 2.96 0.17 -9.81
N VAL A 29 3.95 0.20 -8.94
CA VAL A 29 3.89 -0.39 -7.59
C VAL A 29 3.96 0.66 -6.48
N LEU A 30 3.98 1.95 -6.82
CA LEU A 30 4.13 3.03 -5.85
C LEU A 30 2.80 3.46 -5.20
N ASP A 31 1.69 2.92 -5.71
CA ASP A 31 0.37 2.99 -5.08
C ASP A 31 -0.44 1.71 -5.40
N ALA A 32 -1.62 1.58 -4.82
CA ALA A 32 -2.47 0.40 -5.01
C ALA A 32 -3.39 0.48 -6.25
N VAL A 33 -3.28 1.51 -7.09
CA VAL A 33 -4.12 1.68 -8.29
C VAL A 33 -3.72 0.70 -9.39
N GLY A 34 -2.42 0.36 -9.47
CA GLY A 34 -1.90 -0.52 -10.51
C GLY A 34 -1.86 0.15 -11.89
N SER A 35 -1.47 1.40 -11.95
CA SER A 35 -1.35 2.15 -13.21
C SER A 35 -0.45 1.43 -14.20
N ASN A 36 -0.91 1.31 -15.44
CA ASN A 36 -0.15 0.63 -16.49
C ASN A 36 0.94 1.54 -17.02
N ILE A 37 2.17 1.06 -17.01
CA ILE A 37 3.36 1.83 -17.35
C ILE A 37 4.21 1.13 -18.41
N ARG A 38 5.08 1.91 -19.03
CA ARG A 38 6.17 1.43 -19.89
C ARG A 38 7.47 1.95 -19.30
N VAL A 39 8.37 1.04 -19.00
CA VAL A 39 9.71 1.33 -18.50
C VAL A 39 10.66 1.33 -19.70
N ASP A 40 11.30 2.45 -19.96
CA ASP A 40 12.27 2.63 -21.02
C ASP A 40 13.70 2.57 -20.43
N THR A 41 14.49 1.59 -20.85
CA THR A 41 15.86 1.36 -20.36
C THR A 41 16.91 1.57 -21.45
N TYR A 42 18.11 2.03 -21.05
CA TYR A 42 19.29 2.12 -21.86
C TYR A 42 20.53 1.79 -21.01
N ASN A 43 21.44 0.98 -21.52
CA ASN A 43 22.64 0.57 -20.79
C ASN A 43 22.37 0.06 -19.36
N TRP A 44 21.34 -0.80 -19.20
CA TRP A 44 20.93 -1.38 -17.90
C TRP A 44 20.36 -0.38 -16.88
N GLU A 45 20.09 0.84 -17.29
CA GLU A 45 19.49 1.88 -16.45
C GLU A 45 18.08 2.20 -16.93
N VAL A 46 17.18 2.45 -15.98
CA VAL A 46 15.87 3.03 -16.28
C VAL A 46 16.06 4.51 -16.59
N LYS A 47 15.74 4.90 -17.82
CA LYS A 47 15.89 6.30 -18.28
C LYS A 47 14.60 7.11 -18.12
N ARG A 48 13.45 6.46 -18.25
CA ARG A 48 12.15 7.10 -18.01
C ARG A 48 11.03 6.09 -17.83
N ILE A 49 9.96 6.54 -17.20
CA ILE A 49 8.70 5.82 -17.10
C ILE A 49 7.62 6.63 -17.80
N LEU A 50 6.86 5.97 -18.67
CA LEU A 50 5.76 6.57 -19.42
C LEU A 50 4.46 5.81 -19.17
N PRO A 51 3.29 6.46 -19.27
CA PRO A 51 2.02 5.76 -19.18
C PRO A 51 1.83 4.83 -20.38
N ARG A 52 1.14 3.73 -20.15
CA ARG A 52 0.58 2.86 -21.15
C ARG A 52 -0.93 2.90 -21.05
N LEU A 53 -1.60 3.10 -22.17
CA LEU A 53 -3.05 3.24 -22.22
C LEU A 53 -3.76 2.05 -21.57
N ASN A 54 -4.57 2.32 -20.58
CA ASN A 54 -5.55 1.37 -20.02
C ASN A 54 -6.80 2.12 -19.56
N ASN A 55 -7.86 2.05 -20.36
CA ASN A 55 -9.12 2.76 -20.10
C ASN A 55 -9.82 2.31 -18.80
N GLU A 56 -9.54 1.10 -18.32
CA GLU A 56 -10.13 0.58 -17.09
C GLU A 56 -9.44 1.13 -15.83
N ILE A 57 -8.15 1.46 -15.92
CA ILE A 57 -7.31 1.86 -14.78
C ILE A 57 -6.89 3.33 -14.88
N ASN A 58 -5.84 3.64 -15.62
CA ASN A 58 -5.15 4.93 -15.61
C ASN A 58 -5.38 5.78 -16.85
N GLU A 59 -6.15 5.31 -17.85
CA GLU A 59 -6.26 5.96 -19.16
C GLU A 59 -4.86 6.21 -19.77
N GLU A 60 -4.56 7.46 -20.12
CA GLU A 60 -3.27 7.87 -20.71
C GLU A 60 -2.31 8.52 -19.66
N TRP A 61 -2.64 8.43 -18.37
CA TRP A 61 -1.98 9.20 -17.32
C TRP A 61 -1.23 8.31 -16.32
N ILE A 62 -0.22 8.87 -15.69
CA ILE A 62 0.43 8.35 -14.48
C ILE A 62 0.76 9.51 -13.53
N SER A 63 0.96 9.20 -12.27
CA SER A 63 1.37 10.19 -11.27
C SER A 63 2.80 10.68 -11.53
N ASP A 64 3.14 11.87 -11.03
CA ASP A 64 4.52 12.36 -11.06
C ASP A 64 5.43 11.49 -10.18
N LYS A 65 4.91 10.93 -9.08
CA LYS A 65 5.62 9.96 -8.25
C LYS A 65 6.08 8.77 -9.11
N THR A 66 5.17 8.15 -9.85
CA THR A 66 5.45 7.05 -10.76
C THR A 66 6.47 7.43 -11.84
N ARG A 67 6.32 8.62 -12.40
CA ARG A 67 7.16 9.10 -13.51
C ARG A 67 8.61 9.34 -13.11
N TYR A 68 8.86 9.82 -11.90
CA TYR A 68 10.16 10.35 -11.50
C TYR A 68 10.89 9.57 -10.41
N SER A 69 10.23 8.61 -9.75
CA SER A 69 10.87 7.81 -8.67
C SER A 69 11.97 6.87 -9.16
N CYS A 70 12.04 6.59 -10.47
CA CYS A 70 13.02 5.65 -11.02
C CYS A 70 14.48 6.04 -10.77
N ASP A 71 14.77 7.30 -10.49
CA ASP A 71 16.12 7.76 -10.11
C ASP A 71 16.64 7.05 -8.86
N GLY A 72 15.74 6.68 -7.94
CA GLY A 72 16.06 5.97 -6.70
C GLY A 72 16.63 4.58 -6.92
N LEU A 73 16.28 3.93 -8.04
CA LEU A 73 16.72 2.56 -8.34
C LEU A 73 18.24 2.37 -8.38
N LEU A 74 19.01 3.42 -8.63
CA LEU A 74 20.47 3.39 -8.69
C LEU A 74 21.16 3.90 -7.43
N LYS A 75 20.40 4.48 -6.48
CA LYS A 75 20.97 5.12 -5.30
C LYS A 75 20.89 4.21 -4.08
N GLN A 76 21.94 4.21 -3.25
CA GLN A 76 22.01 3.47 -1.99
C GLN A 76 21.67 1.96 -2.10
N ARG A 77 21.98 1.36 -3.25
CA ARG A 77 21.74 -0.07 -3.49
C ARG A 77 22.59 -0.94 -2.58
N LEU A 78 21.95 -1.93 -1.99
CA LEU A 78 22.64 -3.01 -1.31
C LEU A 78 23.11 -4.03 -2.34
N ASP A 79 24.41 -4.30 -2.37
CA ASP A 79 25.09 -5.17 -3.34
C ASP A 79 25.72 -6.42 -2.71
N THR A 80 26.04 -6.33 -1.43
CA THR A 80 26.69 -7.40 -0.66
C THR A 80 26.01 -7.56 0.70
N PRO A 81 26.09 -8.75 1.34
CA PRO A 81 25.64 -8.91 2.72
C PRO A 81 26.53 -8.15 3.71
N TYR A 82 25.92 -7.74 4.82
CA TYR A 82 26.60 -7.10 5.94
C TYR A 82 26.22 -7.76 7.24
N ILE A 83 27.14 -7.83 8.18
CA ILE A 83 26.90 -8.22 9.56
C ILE A 83 27.41 -7.12 10.51
N LYS A 84 26.72 -6.96 11.63
CA LYS A 84 27.12 -5.97 12.66
C LYS A 84 28.19 -6.55 13.57
N LYS A 85 29.38 -5.96 13.55
CA LYS A 85 30.50 -6.26 14.46
C LYS A 85 30.90 -4.99 15.20
N ASN A 86 30.93 -5.02 16.53
CA ASN A 86 31.27 -3.85 17.35
C ASN A 86 30.49 -2.59 16.97
N ASN A 87 29.18 -2.70 16.81
CA ASN A 87 28.25 -1.63 16.39
C ASN A 87 28.53 -1.01 15.00
N LYS A 88 29.33 -1.67 14.15
CA LYS A 88 29.59 -1.25 12.77
C LYS A 88 29.16 -2.34 11.80
N LEU A 89 28.53 -1.96 10.71
CA LEU A 89 28.20 -2.86 9.60
C LEU A 89 29.50 -3.16 8.82
N VAL A 90 29.81 -4.44 8.67
CA VAL A 90 30.99 -4.95 7.98
C VAL A 90 30.53 -5.87 6.85
N LYS A 91 31.09 -5.70 5.65
CA LYS A 91 30.83 -6.60 4.52
C LYS A 91 31.23 -8.03 4.87
N CYS A 92 30.42 -8.98 4.44
CA CYS A 92 30.69 -10.41 4.65
C CYS A 92 30.25 -11.22 3.43
N SER A 93 30.56 -12.52 3.43
CA SER A 93 30.02 -13.44 2.43
C SER A 93 28.58 -13.85 2.76
N TRP A 94 27.88 -14.36 1.76
CA TRP A 94 26.55 -14.95 1.96
C TRP A 94 26.59 -16.12 2.95
N ASP A 95 27.62 -16.97 2.88
CA ASP A 95 27.76 -18.12 3.78
C ASP A 95 27.92 -17.68 5.23
N GLU A 96 28.72 -16.63 5.49
CA GLU A 96 28.90 -16.08 6.85
C GLU A 96 27.59 -15.50 7.38
N ALA A 97 26.86 -14.72 6.55
CA ALA A 97 25.59 -14.13 6.94
C ALA A 97 24.54 -15.20 7.24
N ILE A 98 24.36 -16.17 6.33
CA ILE A 98 23.38 -17.25 6.47
C ILE A 98 23.73 -18.13 7.68
N LYS A 99 25.00 -18.48 7.89
CA LYS A 99 25.43 -19.27 9.06
C LYS A 99 25.04 -18.57 10.36
N LEU A 100 25.31 -17.27 10.48
CA LEU A 100 24.95 -16.50 11.66
C LEU A 100 23.42 -16.48 11.89
N ILE A 101 22.63 -16.30 10.82
CA ILE A 101 21.16 -16.32 10.89
C ILE A 101 20.68 -17.70 11.37
N VAL A 102 21.16 -18.78 10.77
CA VAL A 102 20.77 -20.15 11.14
C VAL A 102 21.11 -20.45 12.59
N GLU A 103 22.33 -20.10 13.04
CA GLU A 103 22.74 -20.29 14.44
C GLU A 103 21.82 -19.54 15.43
N LYS A 104 21.35 -18.35 15.06
CA LYS A 104 20.41 -17.57 15.88
C LYS A 104 19.02 -18.20 15.92
N ILE A 105 18.48 -18.56 14.75
CA ILE A 105 17.16 -19.16 14.62
C ILE A 105 17.09 -20.50 15.38
N GLN A 106 18.11 -21.36 15.27
CA GLN A 106 18.15 -22.65 15.96
C GLN A 106 18.14 -22.54 17.49
N LYS A 107 18.62 -21.42 18.04
CA LYS A 107 18.66 -21.15 19.48
C LYS A 107 17.45 -20.47 20.04
N THR A 108 16.58 -19.97 19.15
CA THR A 108 15.42 -19.16 19.53
C THR A 108 14.13 -19.97 19.40
N GLN A 109 13.21 -19.82 20.35
CA GLN A 109 11.92 -20.48 20.31
C GLN A 109 11.07 -19.92 19.17
N PRO A 110 10.28 -20.75 18.46
CA PRO A 110 9.49 -20.33 17.30
C PRO A 110 8.53 -19.16 17.55
N ASP A 111 7.93 -19.09 18.72
CA ASP A 111 7.00 -18.02 19.14
C ASP A 111 7.68 -16.66 19.34
N LYS A 112 9.01 -16.65 19.51
CA LYS A 112 9.82 -15.45 19.64
C LYS A 112 10.48 -14.98 18.34
N ILE A 113 10.18 -15.66 17.23
CA ILE A 113 10.63 -15.29 15.89
C ILE A 113 9.45 -14.63 15.17
N ALA A 114 9.64 -13.41 14.67
CA ALA A 114 8.64 -12.70 13.93
C ALA A 114 9.17 -12.18 12.59
N GLY A 115 8.27 -12.02 11.62
CA GLY A 115 8.58 -11.50 10.29
C GLY A 115 7.62 -10.42 9.86
N HIS A 116 8.16 -9.39 9.23
CA HIS A 116 7.37 -8.34 8.62
C HIS A 116 7.70 -8.21 7.13
N VAL A 117 6.65 -8.12 6.31
CA VAL A 117 6.74 -7.98 4.84
C VAL A 117 6.39 -6.54 4.47
N GLY A 118 7.30 -5.85 3.81
CA GLY A 118 7.11 -4.48 3.38
C GLY A 118 6.21 -4.34 2.14
N ASP A 119 5.89 -3.11 1.84
CA ASP A 119 4.86 -2.67 0.87
C ASP A 119 5.23 -2.87 -0.61
N LEU A 120 6.52 -2.95 -0.94
CA LEU A 120 7.02 -3.13 -2.32
C LEU A 120 7.47 -4.57 -2.63
N ILE A 121 7.13 -5.53 -1.77
CA ILE A 121 7.54 -6.93 -1.95
C ILE A 121 6.58 -7.63 -2.90
N SER A 122 7.15 -8.34 -3.90
CA SER A 122 6.36 -9.17 -4.81
C SER A 122 5.68 -10.33 -4.07
N LEU A 123 4.53 -10.78 -4.58
CA LEU A 123 3.78 -11.88 -3.96
C LEU A 123 4.57 -13.20 -3.95
N GLU A 124 5.44 -13.42 -4.95
CA GLU A 124 6.33 -14.58 -5.01
C GLU A 124 7.30 -14.59 -3.83
N ASN A 125 7.92 -13.43 -3.54
CA ASN A 125 8.83 -13.27 -2.40
C ASN A 125 8.08 -13.40 -1.07
N ALA A 126 6.90 -12.80 -0.94
CA ALA A 126 6.06 -12.92 0.24
C ALA A 126 5.62 -14.37 0.49
N LEU A 127 5.26 -15.12 -0.57
CA LEU A 127 4.95 -16.55 -0.46
C LEU A 127 6.18 -17.38 -0.04
N GLY A 128 7.33 -17.08 -0.62
CA GLY A 128 8.62 -17.70 -0.22
C GLY A 128 8.92 -17.44 1.26
N PHE A 129 8.74 -16.22 1.71
CA PHE A 129 8.93 -15.81 3.09
C PHE A 129 7.95 -16.52 4.05
N LYS A 130 6.67 -16.62 3.67
CA LYS A 130 5.68 -17.39 4.44
C LYS A 130 6.09 -18.87 4.56
N ARG A 131 6.59 -19.48 3.48
CA ARG A 131 7.10 -20.87 3.50
C ARG A 131 8.32 -21.00 4.41
N LEU A 132 9.22 -20.04 4.41
CA LEU A 132 10.38 -20.00 5.30
C LEU A 132 9.94 -19.95 6.76
N PHE A 133 8.98 -19.12 7.12
CA PHE A 133 8.44 -19.03 8.48
C PHE A 133 7.73 -20.33 8.92
N LYS A 134 7.10 -21.04 7.98
CA LYS A 134 6.56 -22.37 8.25
C LYS A 134 7.66 -23.38 8.62
N LEU A 135 8.85 -23.29 8.02
CA LEU A 135 10.01 -24.13 8.40
C LEU A 135 10.54 -23.76 9.80
N PHE A 136 10.42 -22.51 10.22
CA PHE A 136 10.75 -22.07 11.58
C PHE A 136 9.70 -22.47 12.61
N ASN A 137 8.56 -23.03 12.18
CA ASN A 137 7.37 -23.27 13.00
C ASN A 137 6.83 -21.99 13.66
N SER A 138 7.07 -20.82 13.07
CA SER A 138 6.55 -19.54 13.53
C SER A 138 5.38 -19.07 12.66
N GLY A 139 4.29 -18.64 13.32
CA GLY A 139 3.15 -18.01 12.67
C GLY A 139 3.10 -16.48 12.86
N ASN A 140 4.15 -15.88 13.42
CA ASN A 140 4.19 -14.44 13.71
C ASN A 140 4.61 -13.64 12.45
N LEU A 141 3.72 -13.59 11.48
CA LEU A 141 3.89 -12.79 10.27
C LEU A 141 2.97 -11.59 10.27
N GLU A 142 3.44 -10.47 9.79
CA GLU A 142 2.67 -9.24 9.64
C GLU A 142 3.13 -8.49 8.38
N PHE A 143 2.22 -7.72 7.78
CA PHE A 143 2.54 -6.83 6.66
C PHE A 143 2.06 -5.40 6.90
N ARG A 144 1.16 -5.18 7.85
CA ARG A 144 0.67 -3.84 8.17
C ARG A 144 1.76 -3.04 8.87
N GLU A 145 1.99 -1.83 8.43
CA GLU A 145 2.95 -0.90 9.04
C GLU A 145 2.39 -0.24 10.31
N LYS A 146 1.07 -0.23 10.41
CA LYS A 146 0.29 0.40 11.48
C LYS A 146 -0.86 -0.49 11.91
N ARG A 147 -1.50 -0.14 13.02
CA ARG A 147 -2.68 -0.84 13.56
C ARG A 147 -3.94 -0.56 12.73
N ILE A 148 -3.95 -0.98 11.48
CA ILE A 148 -5.08 -0.80 10.55
C ILE A 148 -6.03 -1.99 10.68
N TYR A 149 -7.33 -1.71 10.90
CA TYR A 149 -8.34 -2.76 10.89
C TYR A 149 -8.54 -3.30 9.47
N ILE A 150 -8.46 -4.61 9.33
CA ILE A 150 -8.74 -5.34 8.08
C ILE A 150 -9.59 -6.55 8.42
N ASN A 151 -10.67 -6.77 7.65
CA ASN A 151 -11.48 -7.98 7.74
C ASN A 151 -11.16 -8.89 6.55
N PRO A 152 -10.34 -9.94 6.72
CA PRO A 152 -9.89 -10.81 5.62
C PRO A 152 -10.85 -11.94 5.28
N GLU A 153 -12.04 -12.02 5.91
CA GLU A 153 -12.97 -13.14 5.74
C GLU A 153 -13.56 -13.22 4.34
N ASP A 154 -13.80 -12.06 3.71
CA ASP A 154 -14.40 -11.97 2.38
C ASP A 154 -13.62 -10.90 1.57
N LYS A 155 -13.32 -11.21 0.32
CA LYS A 155 -12.56 -10.34 -0.58
C LYS A 155 -13.20 -8.96 -0.76
N ILE A 156 -14.52 -8.86 -0.70
CA ILE A 156 -15.23 -7.58 -0.78
C ILE A 156 -14.89 -6.62 0.36
N ASN A 157 -14.30 -7.09 1.45
CA ASN A 157 -13.99 -6.29 2.63
C ASN A 157 -12.70 -5.47 2.49
N TYR A 158 -11.83 -5.74 1.50
CA TYR A 158 -10.52 -5.11 1.40
C TYR A 158 -10.11 -4.71 -0.01
N ILE A 159 -11.03 -4.79 -0.99
CA ILE A 159 -10.77 -4.36 -2.35
C ILE A 159 -11.60 -3.13 -2.74
N PHE A 160 -11.25 -2.54 -3.89
CA PHE A 160 -12.03 -1.49 -4.53
C PHE A 160 -13.12 -2.11 -5.41
N ASN A 161 -14.28 -2.42 -4.82
CA ASN A 161 -15.33 -3.27 -5.41
C ASN A 161 -16.02 -2.67 -6.64
N SER A 162 -16.25 -1.34 -6.65
CA SER A 162 -16.93 -0.70 -7.79
C SER A 162 -16.07 -0.57 -9.03
N THR A 163 -14.81 -1.02 -8.97
CA THR A 163 -13.74 -0.84 -9.97
C THR A 163 -13.36 0.63 -10.20
N ILE A 164 -12.16 0.88 -10.69
CA ILE A 164 -11.68 2.25 -10.94
C ILE A 164 -12.51 2.93 -12.05
N LYS A 165 -12.82 2.19 -13.12
CA LYS A 165 -13.73 2.68 -14.18
C LYS A 165 -15.17 2.85 -13.71
N GLY A 166 -15.62 2.01 -12.79
CA GLY A 166 -16.98 2.08 -12.23
C GLY A 166 -17.29 3.40 -11.55
N ILE A 167 -16.27 4.15 -11.08
CA ILE A 167 -16.44 5.52 -10.58
C ILE A 167 -17.20 6.39 -11.58
N GLU A 168 -16.96 6.21 -12.88
CA GLU A 168 -17.62 6.99 -13.93
C GLU A 168 -19.14 6.76 -14.01
N SER A 169 -19.63 5.68 -13.40
CA SER A 169 -21.06 5.37 -13.33
C SER A 169 -21.73 5.87 -12.05
N SER A 170 -20.95 6.40 -11.10
CA SER A 170 -21.49 6.85 -9.81
C SER A 170 -22.26 8.14 -9.93
N ASP A 171 -23.27 8.29 -9.08
CA ASP A 171 -24.12 9.49 -8.96
C ASP A 171 -23.91 10.22 -7.62
N LEU A 172 -23.12 9.64 -6.70
CA LEU A 172 -22.69 10.24 -5.45
C LEU A 172 -21.42 9.55 -4.93
N ILE A 173 -20.47 10.33 -4.41
CA ILE A 173 -19.26 9.78 -3.77
C ILE A 173 -19.16 10.29 -2.34
N LEU A 174 -18.89 9.38 -1.41
CA LEU A 174 -18.54 9.67 -0.02
C LEU A 174 -17.11 9.18 0.27
N LEU A 175 -16.23 10.08 0.67
CA LEU A 175 -14.88 9.80 1.14
C LEU A 175 -14.88 9.71 2.67
N ILE A 176 -14.28 8.68 3.24
CA ILE A 176 -14.16 8.51 4.70
C ILE A 176 -12.69 8.29 5.05
N GLY A 177 -12.06 9.28 5.69
CA GLY A 177 -10.67 9.21 6.14
C GLY A 177 -9.69 8.87 5.02
N THR A 178 -9.83 9.48 3.84
CA THR A 178 -8.92 9.29 2.70
C THR A 178 -8.67 10.59 1.95
N ASN A 179 -7.45 10.73 1.46
CA ASN A 179 -7.07 11.75 0.49
C ASN A 179 -6.63 11.08 -0.82
N PRO A 180 -7.55 10.81 -1.75
CA PRO A 180 -7.22 10.10 -2.98
C PRO A 180 -6.21 10.84 -3.88
N ARG A 181 -6.02 12.16 -3.70
CA ARG A 181 -4.99 12.90 -4.44
C ARG A 181 -3.58 12.42 -4.10
N HIS A 182 -3.32 12.09 -2.85
CA HIS A 182 -2.01 11.63 -2.39
C HIS A 182 -1.91 10.10 -2.34
N GLU A 183 -3.00 9.43 -1.98
CA GLU A 183 -3.02 7.98 -1.78
C GLU A 183 -3.19 7.20 -3.09
N ALA A 184 -3.96 7.76 -4.05
CA ALA A 184 -4.32 7.11 -5.31
C ALA A 184 -4.56 8.15 -6.42
N THR A 185 -3.50 8.79 -6.90
CA THR A 185 -3.59 9.96 -7.79
C THR A 185 -4.43 9.72 -9.04
N MET A 186 -4.34 8.54 -9.66
CA MET A 186 -5.14 8.23 -10.85
C MET A 186 -6.63 8.02 -10.54
N LEU A 187 -6.94 7.49 -9.36
CA LEU A 187 -8.32 7.44 -8.84
C LEU A 187 -8.87 8.86 -8.65
N ASN A 188 -8.08 9.76 -8.05
CA ASN A 188 -8.46 11.17 -7.88
C ASN A 188 -8.71 11.87 -9.21
N ALA A 189 -7.90 11.60 -10.22
CA ALA A 189 -8.10 12.13 -11.56
C ALA A 189 -9.44 11.68 -12.17
N ARG A 190 -9.84 10.42 -11.96
CA ARG A 190 -11.16 9.93 -12.38
C ARG A 190 -12.31 10.55 -11.62
N ILE A 191 -12.18 10.75 -10.32
CA ILE A 191 -13.18 11.46 -9.51
C ILE A 191 -13.33 12.91 -10.02
N ARG A 192 -12.21 13.59 -10.27
CA ARG A 192 -12.22 14.93 -10.86
C ARG A 192 -12.90 14.97 -12.23
N LYS A 193 -12.66 13.97 -13.07
CA LYS A 193 -13.26 13.86 -14.40
C LYS A 193 -14.79 13.84 -14.32
N ILE A 194 -15.37 12.99 -13.47
CA ILE A 194 -16.83 12.91 -13.34
C ILE A 194 -17.44 14.12 -12.62
N PHE A 195 -16.72 14.71 -11.67
CA PHE A 195 -17.12 15.98 -11.08
C PHE A 195 -17.26 17.07 -12.16
N ALA A 196 -16.23 17.23 -13.00
CA ALA A 196 -16.23 18.25 -14.06
C ALA A 196 -17.24 17.97 -15.18
N GLN A 197 -17.44 16.71 -15.56
CA GLN A 197 -18.31 16.35 -16.70
C GLN A 197 -19.77 16.17 -16.34
N LYS A 198 -20.07 15.66 -15.14
CA LYS A 198 -21.43 15.26 -14.73
C LYS A 198 -21.94 16.05 -13.52
N GLY A 199 -21.08 16.82 -12.84
CA GLY A 199 -21.42 17.47 -11.58
C GLY A 199 -21.72 16.47 -10.45
N THR A 200 -21.13 15.27 -10.50
CA THR A 200 -21.35 14.25 -9.45
C THR A 200 -20.97 14.83 -8.09
N PRO A 201 -21.90 14.88 -7.12
CA PRO A 201 -21.63 15.45 -5.82
C PRO A 201 -20.69 14.57 -5.00
N ILE A 202 -19.70 15.23 -4.37
CA ILE A 202 -18.68 14.59 -3.57
C ILE A 202 -18.80 15.09 -2.13
N PHE A 203 -18.77 14.15 -1.20
CA PHE A 203 -18.86 14.42 0.24
C PHE A 203 -17.69 13.76 0.97
N SER A 204 -17.37 14.28 2.16
CA SER A 204 -16.33 13.72 3.01
C SER A 204 -16.75 13.68 4.47
N ILE A 205 -16.36 12.62 5.15
CA ILE A 205 -16.21 12.54 6.61
C ILE A 205 -14.72 12.55 6.91
N GLY A 206 -14.27 13.57 7.63
CA GLY A 206 -12.89 13.99 7.72
C GLY A 206 -12.54 15.05 6.67
N ASN A 207 -11.41 15.71 6.85
CA ASN A 207 -10.92 16.74 5.95
C ASN A 207 -9.77 16.20 5.06
N PRO A 208 -10.04 15.86 3.80
CA PRO A 208 -9.01 15.38 2.88
C PRO A 208 -8.06 16.47 2.35
N GLY A 209 -8.32 17.75 2.63
CA GLY A 209 -7.53 18.86 2.10
C GLY A 209 -7.87 19.18 0.63
N ASP A 210 -6.89 19.71 -0.13
CA ASP A 210 -7.10 20.06 -1.53
C ASP A 210 -7.12 18.82 -2.44
N LEU A 211 -8.30 18.52 -3.00
CA LEU A 211 -8.53 17.41 -3.94
C LEU A 211 -8.54 17.88 -5.43
N THR A 212 -8.40 19.18 -5.69
CA THR A 212 -8.51 19.81 -7.02
C THR A 212 -9.93 19.85 -7.61
N TYR A 213 -10.94 19.58 -6.79
CA TYR A 213 -12.38 19.74 -7.08
C TYR A 213 -13.13 20.02 -5.79
N ASP A 214 -14.36 20.57 -5.93
CA ASP A 214 -15.17 20.90 -4.77
C ASP A 214 -15.81 19.66 -4.15
N TYR A 215 -15.82 19.62 -2.84
CA TYR A 215 -16.50 18.61 -2.04
C TYR A 215 -17.12 19.24 -0.79
N LYS A 216 -18.02 18.53 -0.14
CA LYS A 216 -18.67 19.00 1.08
C LYS A 216 -18.32 18.10 2.25
N ILE A 217 -17.70 18.66 3.29
CA ILE A 217 -17.51 17.98 4.57
C ILE A 217 -18.88 17.89 5.27
N ILE A 218 -19.26 16.67 5.66
CA ILE A 218 -20.52 16.37 6.36
C ILE A 218 -20.31 15.94 7.79
N GLY A 219 -19.06 15.71 8.18
CA GLY A 219 -18.64 15.35 9.53
C GLY A 219 -17.14 15.16 9.61
N GLU A 220 -16.60 15.11 10.83
CA GLU A 220 -15.18 14.91 11.08
C GLU A 220 -14.90 13.84 12.16
N LYS A 221 -15.97 13.28 12.74
CA LYS A 221 -15.91 12.34 13.88
C LYS A 221 -16.62 11.03 13.57
N THR A 222 -16.36 10.01 14.35
CA THR A 222 -17.05 8.71 14.26
C THR A 222 -18.56 8.85 14.49
N ASP A 223 -18.99 9.77 15.36
CA ASP A 223 -20.41 10.03 15.65
C ASP A 223 -21.18 10.48 14.39
N ASP A 224 -20.52 11.19 13.47
CA ASP A 224 -21.14 11.62 12.20
C ASP A 224 -21.50 10.42 11.30
N ILE A 225 -20.77 9.30 11.44
CA ILE A 225 -21.08 8.04 10.76
C ILE A 225 -22.35 7.42 11.40
N GLU A 226 -22.45 7.45 12.71
CA GLU A 226 -23.66 7.01 13.40
C GLU A 226 -24.89 7.83 12.97
N ASP A 227 -24.78 9.13 12.87
CA ASP A 227 -25.83 10.01 12.39
C ASP A 227 -26.22 9.73 10.92
N LEU A 228 -25.27 9.36 10.08
CA LEU A 228 -25.55 8.90 8.71
C LEU A 228 -26.37 7.60 8.72
N ILE A 229 -25.96 6.61 9.47
CA ILE A 229 -26.59 5.29 9.55
C ILE A 229 -28.00 5.39 10.13
N ASN A 230 -28.16 6.18 11.19
CA ASN A 230 -29.44 6.40 11.87
C ASN A 230 -30.38 7.39 11.14
N LYS A 231 -29.99 7.86 9.95
CA LYS A 231 -30.79 8.80 9.12
C LYS A 231 -31.15 10.11 9.83
N LYS A 232 -30.24 10.61 10.68
CA LYS A 232 -30.45 11.83 11.45
C LYS A 232 -30.08 13.12 10.70
N ASN A 233 -29.47 13.00 9.52
CA ASN A 233 -29.01 14.14 8.74
C ASN A 233 -29.58 14.14 7.31
N LYS A 234 -29.66 15.33 6.70
CA LYS A 234 -30.13 15.51 5.31
C LYS A 234 -29.28 14.77 4.26
N PHE A 235 -28.05 14.49 4.57
CA PHE A 235 -27.16 13.74 3.67
C PHE A 235 -27.62 12.28 3.55
N SER A 236 -28.10 11.67 4.64
CA SER A 236 -28.62 10.29 4.63
C SER A 236 -29.74 10.11 3.61
N GLU A 237 -30.69 11.06 3.54
CA GLU A 237 -31.77 11.03 2.55
C GLU A 237 -31.23 11.10 1.12
N LYS A 238 -30.27 12.00 0.90
CA LYS A 238 -29.62 12.14 -0.41
C LYS A 238 -28.86 10.87 -0.81
N PHE A 239 -28.10 10.28 0.12
CA PHE A 239 -27.38 9.03 -0.11
C PHE A 239 -28.34 7.89 -0.47
N LEU A 240 -29.41 7.73 0.30
CA LEU A 240 -30.41 6.68 0.09
C LEU A 240 -31.23 6.84 -1.19
N SER A 241 -31.36 8.07 -1.72
CA SER A 241 -32.03 8.34 -3.00
C SER A 241 -31.11 8.11 -4.21
N SER A 242 -29.80 7.91 -4.00
CA SER A 242 -28.85 7.66 -5.07
C SER A 242 -29.04 6.25 -5.66
N LYS A 243 -28.78 6.10 -6.95
CA LYS A 243 -28.89 4.82 -7.65
C LYS A 243 -27.58 4.02 -7.60
N LYS A 244 -26.45 4.71 -7.69
CA LYS A 244 -25.11 4.13 -7.72
C LYS A 244 -24.15 4.93 -6.83
N PRO A 245 -24.41 5.03 -5.52
CA PRO A 245 -23.49 5.70 -4.62
C PRO A 245 -22.17 4.91 -4.49
N ILE A 246 -21.09 5.61 -4.17
CA ILE A 246 -19.80 5.05 -3.84
C ILE A 246 -19.39 5.55 -2.46
N ILE A 247 -18.91 4.65 -1.61
CA ILE A 247 -18.19 4.97 -0.38
C ILE A 247 -16.75 4.49 -0.54
N ILE A 248 -15.79 5.35 -0.24
CA ILE A 248 -14.36 5.04 -0.24
C ILE A 248 -13.84 5.23 1.17
N ILE A 249 -13.47 4.13 1.82
CA ILE A 249 -12.89 4.11 3.16
C ILE A 249 -11.37 4.01 3.02
N GLY A 250 -10.65 5.01 3.50
CA GLY A 250 -9.19 5.03 3.51
C GLY A 250 -8.59 4.43 4.77
N GLU A 251 -7.29 4.14 4.71
CA GLU A 251 -6.55 3.55 5.81
C GLU A 251 -6.55 4.44 7.07
N SER A 252 -6.59 5.77 6.91
CA SER A 252 -6.65 6.69 8.06
C SER A 252 -7.90 6.49 8.93
N ALA A 253 -9.05 6.15 8.33
CA ALA A 253 -10.25 5.80 9.09
C ALA A 253 -10.11 4.44 9.78
N LEU A 254 -9.46 3.47 9.11
CA LEU A 254 -9.28 2.12 9.62
C LEU A 254 -8.18 2.01 10.69
N GLU A 255 -7.26 2.98 10.75
CA GLU A 255 -6.23 3.11 11.79
C GLU A 255 -6.80 3.64 13.12
N MET A 256 -7.94 4.30 13.10
CA MET A 256 -8.59 4.81 14.31
C MET A 256 -8.98 3.66 15.26
N LYS A 257 -9.04 3.93 16.56
CA LYS A 257 -9.58 2.97 17.54
C LYS A 257 -10.99 2.50 17.18
N SER A 258 -11.76 3.35 16.51
CA SER A 258 -13.09 3.05 15.96
C SER A 258 -13.07 2.43 14.56
N GLY A 259 -11.91 2.12 13.99
CA GLY A 259 -11.79 1.64 12.60
C GLY A 259 -12.63 0.41 12.29
N LYS A 260 -12.66 -0.56 13.22
CA LYS A 260 -13.56 -1.73 13.12
C LYS A 260 -15.03 -1.31 13.08
N TYR A 261 -15.45 -0.44 13.99
CA TYR A 261 -16.82 0.06 14.04
C TYR A 261 -17.19 0.78 12.74
N ILE A 262 -16.35 1.69 12.27
CA ILE A 262 -16.55 2.44 11.03
C ILE A 262 -16.78 1.48 9.86
N PHE A 263 -15.94 0.48 9.70
CA PHE A 263 -16.01 -0.46 8.59
C PHE A 263 -17.26 -1.35 8.66
N GLU A 264 -17.50 -2.02 9.80
CA GLU A 264 -18.59 -2.99 9.92
C GLU A 264 -19.96 -2.30 9.85
N GLU A 265 -20.14 -1.17 10.51
CA GLU A 265 -21.38 -0.41 10.46
C GLU A 265 -21.69 0.14 9.06
N MET A 266 -20.68 0.67 8.36
CA MET A 266 -20.87 1.13 6.98
C MET A 266 -21.22 -0.02 6.03
N LYS A 267 -20.58 -1.18 6.19
CA LYS A 267 -20.87 -2.38 5.42
C LYS A 267 -22.30 -2.85 5.65
N ASP A 268 -22.74 -2.92 6.92
CA ASP A 268 -24.08 -3.33 7.29
C ASP A 268 -25.15 -2.34 6.80
N PHE A 269 -24.88 -1.04 6.91
CA PHE A 269 -25.73 0.00 6.34
C PHE A 269 -25.91 -0.17 4.82
N LEU A 270 -24.83 -0.44 4.09
CA LEU A 270 -24.91 -0.66 2.65
C LEU A 270 -25.65 -1.94 2.28
N LYS A 271 -25.46 -3.02 3.04
CA LYS A 271 -26.18 -4.30 2.86
C LYS A 271 -27.69 -4.11 3.12
N LYS A 272 -28.07 -3.51 4.23
CA LYS A 272 -29.48 -3.25 4.61
C LYS A 272 -30.22 -2.42 3.55
N ASN A 273 -29.52 -1.48 2.92
CA ASN A 273 -30.08 -0.61 1.89
C ASN A 273 -29.85 -1.12 0.45
N LYS A 274 -29.38 -2.37 0.27
CA LYS A 274 -29.17 -3.04 -1.03
C LYS A 274 -28.17 -2.36 -1.96
N PHE A 275 -27.23 -1.61 -1.43
CA PHE A 275 -26.12 -1.01 -2.20
C PHE A 275 -24.94 -1.97 -2.38
N ILE A 276 -25.00 -3.17 -1.79
CA ILE A 276 -24.10 -4.28 -2.07
C ILE A 276 -24.94 -5.40 -2.70
N ASN A 277 -24.83 -5.56 -4.01
CA ASN A 277 -25.53 -6.56 -4.80
C ASN A 277 -24.67 -7.03 -5.99
N LYS A 278 -25.20 -7.92 -6.83
CA LYS A 278 -24.47 -8.48 -7.97
C LYS A 278 -24.12 -7.45 -9.07
N GLU A 279 -24.92 -6.38 -9.20
CA GLU A 279 -24.74 -5.37 -10.26
C GLU A 279 -23.91 -4.19 -9.78
N TRP A 280 -23.95 -3.88 -8.47
CA TRP A 280 -23.27 -2.75 -7.87
C TRP A 280 -22.83 -3.04 -6.45
N ASN A 281 -21.59 -2.71 -6.16
CA ASN A 281 -21.07 -2.74 -4.79
C ASN A 281 -20.50 -1.36 -4.44
N ALA A 282 -21.19 -0.65 -3.56
CA ALA A 282 -20.83 0.70 -3.14
C ALA A 282 -19.69 0.75 -2.12
N LEU A 283 -19.34 -0.38 -1.49
CA LEU A 283 -18.27 -0.45 -0.49
C LEU A 283 -16.91 -0.56 -1.18
N ASN A 284 -16.04 0.41 -0.93
CA ASN A 284 -14.66 0.36 -1.42
C ASN A 284 -13.69 0.67 -0.29
N VAL A 285 -12.67 -0.14 -0.18
CA VAL A 285 -11.52 0.12 0.68
C VAL A 285 -10.36 0.56 -0.21
N LEU A 286 -9.77 1.69 0.12
CA LEU A 286 -8.62 2.22 -0.58
C LEU A 286 -7.34 1.84 0.17
N ALA A 287 -6.67 0.79 -0.30
CA ALA A 287 -5.33 0.46 0.15
C ALA A 287 -4.33 1.49 -0.40
N GLN A 288 -3.30 1.81 0.36
CA GLN A 288 -2.24 2.72 -0.06
C GLN A 288 -1.13 2.00 -0.82
N ASN A 289 -0.82 0.76 -0.43
CA ASN A 289 0.33 0.01 -0.93
C ASN A 289 -0.07 -1.06 -1.94
N ALA A 290 0.72 -1.23 -2.99
CA ALA A 290 0.44 -2.14 -4.10
C ALA A 290 0.32 -3.61 -3.66
N SER A 291 1.14 -4.05 -2.70
CA SER A 291 1.14 -5.43 -2.22
C SER A 291 0.01 -5.78 -1.26
N THR A 292 -0.66 -4.79 -0.66
CA THR A 292 -1.63 -4.97 0.44
C THR A 292 -2.67 -6.05 0.15
N VAL A 293 -3.40 -5.94 -0.95
CA VAL A 293 -4.47 -6.90 -1.30
C VAL A 293 -3.92 -8.31 -1.49
N GLY A 294 -2.77 -8.43 -2.16
CA GLY A 294 -2.12 -9.72 -2.38
C GLY A 294 -1.57 -10.35 -1.08
N LEU A 295 -1.06 -9.55 -0.16
CA LEU A 295 -0.61 -10.03 1.15
C LEU A 295 -1.77 -10.53 2.02
N ILE A 296 -2.95 -9.88 1.91
CA ILE A 296 -4.19 -10.36 2.52
C ILE A 296 -4.60 -11.71 1.88
N ASP A 297 -4.63 -11.80 0.55
CA ASP A 297 -4.94 -13.04 -0.18
C ASP A 297 -3.96 -14.18 0.18
N LEU A 298 -2.68 -13.87 0.43
CA LEU A 298 -1.68 -14.81 0.92
C LEU A 298 -1.82 -15.12 2.42
N ASN A 299 -2.72 -14.45 3.13
CA ASN A 299 -2.90 -14.62 4.58
C ASN A 299 -1.59 -14.41 5.37
N ILE A 300 -0.91 -13.27 5.09
CA ILE A 300 0.27 -12.81 5.82
C ILE A 300 -0.21 -11.99 7.04
N PHE A 301 -0.73 -12.67 8.01
CA PHE A 301 -1.18 -12.12 9.28
C PHE A 301 -0.65 -12.94 10.44
N PRO A 302 -0.61 -12.41 11.66
CA PRO A 302 -0.46 -13.22 12.85
C PRO A 302 -1.51 -14.33 12.89
N ASN A 303 -1.22 -15.43 13.57
CA ASN A 303 -2.13 -16.58 13.67
C ASN A 303 -3.55 -16.21 14.15
N GLU A 304 -3.68 -15.15 14.90
CA GLU A 304 -4.94 -14.54 15.32
C GLU A 304 -5.36 -13.47 14.31
N LYS A 305 -6.29 -13.81 13.43
CA LYS A 305 -6.80 -12.92 12.37
C LYS A 305 -7.32 -11.60 12.97
N SER A 306 -6.97 -10.48 12.31
CA SER A 306 -7.34 -9.12 12.68
C SER A 306 -6.89 -8.62 14.07
N ASP A 307 -6.03 -9.34 14.76
CA ASP A 307 -5.43 -8.92 16.00
C ASP A 307 -4.19 -8.05 15.76
N PHE A 308 -3.89 -7.20 16.73
CA PHE A 308 -2.69 -6.37 16.76
C PHE A 308 -1.58 -6.98 17.64
N SER A 309 -1.65 -8.27 17.91
CA SER A 309 -0.71 -9.01 18.77
C SER A 309 0.74 -8.85 18.33
N PHE A 310 1.01 -8.75 17.02
CA PHE A 310 2.35 -8.49 16.50
C PHE A 310 2.94 -7.19 17.04
N PHE A 311 2.17 -6.09 16.99
CA PHE A 311 2.59 -4.78 17.48
C PHE A 311 2.71 -4.75 19.00
N ASP A 312 1.78 -5.40 19.70
CA ASP A 312 1.80 -5.48 21.16
C ASP A 312 3.05 -6.23 21.67
N LYS A 313 3.43 -7.30 20.99
CA LYS A 313 4.65 -8.08 21.30
C LYS A 313 5.93 -7.29 20.99
N ILE A 314 5.95 -6.51 19.90
CA ILE A 314 7.08 -5.58 19.62
C ILE A 314 7.22 -4.57 20.76
N GLU A 315 6.13 -3.90 21.16
CA GLU A 315 6.16 -2.88 22.22
C GLU A 315 6.60 -3.46 23.57
N LYS A 316 6.25 -4.72 23.84
CA LYS A 316 6.67 -5.45 25.06
C LYS A 316 8.04 -6.10 24.97
N ASN A 317 8.73 -6.01 23.82
CA ASN A 317 10.02 -6.66 23.54
C ASN A 317 9.98 -8.19 23.72
N GLU A 318 8.89 -8.83 23.30
CA GLU A 318 8.70 -10.26 23.44
C GLU A 318 9.38 -11.05 22.31
N TYR A 319 9.71 -10.42 21.17
CA TYR A 319 10.43 -11.07 20.08
C TYR A 319 11.95 -11.00 20.30
N GLU A 320 12.63 -12.13 20.08
CA GLU A 320 14.09 -12.22 20.11
C GLU A 320 14.70 -12.08 18.72
N ILE A 321 13.96 -12.48 17.67
CA ILE A 321 14.35 -12.32 16.26
C ILE A 321 13.24 -11.61 15.49
N LEU A 322 13.63 -10.61 14.73
CA LEU A 322 12.75 -9.90 13.81
C LEU A 322 13.33 -9.91 12.40
N TYR A 323 12.64 -10.54 11.45
CA TYR A 323 13.04 -10.59 10.06
C TYR A 323 12.21 -9.60 9.24
N LEU A 324 12.86 -8.57 8.72
CA LEU A 324 12.28 -7.49 7.92
C LEU A 324 12.55 -7.74 6.44
N LEU A 325 11.53 -8.11 5.69
CA LEU A 325 11.61 -8.30 4.24
C LEU A 325 11.13 -7.04 3.52
N GLY A 326 12.05 -6.17 3.08
CA GLY A 326 11.74 -4.90 2.42
C GLY A 326 10.88 -3.96 3.28
N SER A 327 11.03 -4.04 4.58
CA SER A 327 10.21 -3.30 5.54
C SER A 327 10.99 -2.10 6.09
N ASP A 328 10.68 -0.91 5.56
CA ASP A 328 11.37 0.33 5.90
C ASP A 328 10.48 1.34 6.64
N ASN A 329 9.16 1.18 6.54
CA ASN A 329 8.20 2.12 7.14
C ASN A 329 7.70 1.68 8.53
N LEU A 330 8.00 0.46 8.94
CA LEU A 330 7.61 -0.04 10.26
C LEU A 330 8.35 0.75 11.36
N ASN A 331 7.58 1.40 12.22
CA ASN A 331 8.14 2.20 13.31
C ASN A 331 8.59 1.30 14.46
N ILE A 332 9.82 0.82 14.39
CA ILE A 332 10.45 -0.03 15.41
C ILE A 332 11.59 0.73 16.08
N LYS A 333 11.58 0.73 17.40
CA LYS A 333 12.73 1.14 18.19
C LYS A 333 13.50 -0.11 18.60
N LYS A 334 14.69 -0.28 18.03
CA LYS A 334 15.56 -1.42 18.35
C LYS A 334 15.91 -1.45 19.83
N ASN A 335 15.73 -2.61 20.44
CA ASN A 335 16.14 -2.92 21.80
C ASN A 335 17.18 -4.07 21.80
N ASN A 336 16.78 -5.27 22.25
CA ASN A 336 17.68 -6.44 22.36
C ASN A 336 17.46 -7.49 21.27
N GLU A 337 16.45 -7.30 20.42
CA GLU A 337 16.13 -8.21 19.34
C GLU A 337 17.25 -8.28 18.28
N PHE A 338 17.47 -9.48 17.73
CA PHE A 338 18.34 -9.68 16.59
C PHE A 338 17.55 -9.40 15.30
N ILE A 339 17.91 -8.33 14.59
CA ILE A 339 17.20 -7.88 13.40
C ILE A 339 17.90 -8.33 12.14
N ILE A 340 17.19 -9.07 11.30
CA ILE A 340 17.59 -9.44 9.93
C ILE A 340 16.82 -8.52 8.99
N TYR A 341 17.52 -7.76 8.16
CA TYR A 341 16.93 -6.97 7.09
C TYR A 341 17.29 -7.56 5.74
N GLN A 342 16.30 -7.81 4.91
CA GLN A 342 16.50 -8.18 3.50
C GLN A 342 15.78 -7.18 2.62
N GLY A 343 16.53 -6.42 1.84
CA GLY A 343 15.96 -5.35 1.01
C GLY A 343 16.92 -4.89 -0.07
N SER A 344 16.44 -4.01 -0.91
CA SER A 344 17.19 -3.53 -2.10
C SER A 344 18.03 -2.28 -1.84
N HIS A 345 17.73 -1.51 -0.81
CA HIS A 345 18.35 -0.23 -0.49
C HIS A 345 18.78 -0.17 0.97
N GLY A 346 19.72 0.77 1.26
CA GLY A 346 20.17 1.03 2.62
C GLY A 346 19.27 2.03 3.35
N ASP A 347 18.02 1.62 3.61
CA ASP A 347 16.99 2.43 4.26
C ASP A 347 16.90 2.16 5.77
N LYS A 348 15.82 2.64 6.42
CA LYS A 348 15.62 2.55 7.88
C LYS A 348 15.73 1.13 8.43
N GLY A 349 15.19 0.14 7.71
CA GLY A 349 15.30 -1.26 8.10
C GLY A 349 16.77 -1.73 8.16
N ALA A 350 17.60 -1.29 7.22
CA ALA A 350 19.02 -1.59 7.19
C ALA A 350 19.79 -0.91 8.34
N GLU A 351 19.43 0.30 8.74
CA GLU A 351 20.10 1.06 9.83
C GLU A 351 20.02 0.33 11.18
N ILE A 352 18.88 -0.32 11.46
CA ILE A 352 18.66 -1.02 12.72
C ILE A 352 19.11 -2.49 12.69
N ALA A 353 19.42 -3.04 11.52
CA ALA A 353 19.71 -4.45 11.33
C ALA A 353 21.04 -4.90 11.97
N ASP A 354 21.09 -6.18 12.37
CA ASP A 354 22.31 -6.88 12.75
C ASP A 354 22.90 -7.66 11.57
N VAL A 355 22.03 -8.12 10.66
CA VAL A 355 22.41 -8.75 9.39
C VAL A 355 21.60 -8.09 8.27
N ILE A 356 22.28 -7.72 7.19
CA ILE A 356 21.65 -7.19 5.98
C ILE A 356 21.91 -8.16 4.84
N LEU A 357 20.83 -8.51 4.14
CA LEU A 357 20.86 -9.33 2.94
C LEU A 357 20.36 -8.51 1.75
N PRO A 358 21.13 -8.34 0.68
CA PRO A 358 20.67 -7.60 -0.50
C PRO A 358 19.60 -8.38 -1.24
N SER A 359 18.64 -7.66 -1.81
CA SER A 359 17.62 -8.21 -2.71
C SER A 359 17.47 -7.37 -3.98
N ALA A 360 16.73 -7.90 -4.96
CA ALA A 360 16.34 -7.14 -6.14
C ALA A 360 15.35 -6.02 -5.75
N ALA A 361 15.35 -4.93 -6.50
CA ALA A 361 14.26 -3.96 -6.48
C ALA A 361 13.09 -4.46 -7.35
N TYR A 362 11.94 -3.84 -7.21
CA TYR A 362 10.74 -4.05 -8.01
C TYR A 362 10.92 -3.69 -9.49
#